data_92bb7f172e53d44373a2ec6a82c3be83
#
_entry.id   92bb7f172e53d44373a2ec6a82c3be83
#
_cell.length_a   1.000
_cell.length_b   1.000
_cell.length_c   1.000
_cell.angle_alpha   90.00
_cell.angle_beta   90.00
_cell.angle_gamma   90.00
#
_symmetry.space_group_name_H-M   'P 1'
#
loop_
_entity.id
_entity.type
_entity.pdbx_description
1 polymer ?
#
loop_
_entity_poly.entity_id
_entity_poly.type
_entity_poly.pdbx_seq_one_letter_code
_entity_poly.pdbx_strand_id
1 'polypeptide(L)'
;NHYKEIKNNIKERSLVDVFVFRNILNAIHFCSIQNTIETLFVIGGSSIYGFFIKNYLFDQMYITEIYKPDIDIGNVFLPNKQDIELNFVKQFIQSYTEKQCKNHVDQETYDVTYSIYRYKAIYVETYNKYITQKTNEQNYLDQLQYVLDHGDIRQTRNSETISSFGIRMEFDLTLGFPLLTTKKMFWKGIKEELVWFLSANTNSKDLSDKGVHIWDGNSNREFLNSIGLDTYKEWDCGPIYGFQWRHFNASYKGCSWDYSNQGVDQLLQVIHLLKTNPTSRRIFMSAWNPEQMKQMALPPCHISYQFY
;
A
#
# COMPACT_ATOMS: atom_id res chain seq x y z
N ASN A 1 20.99 -4.63 -0.36
CA ASN A 1 22.22 -5.38 -0.13
C ASN A 1 22.13 -6.29 1.11
N HIS A 2 21.63 -5.80 2.22
CA HIS A 2 21.52 -6.57 3.48
C HIS A 2 20.67 -7.85 3.36
N TYR A 3 19.59 -7.82 2.58
CA TYR A 3 18.75 -9.00 2.32
C TYR A 3 19.49 -10.14 1.58
N LYS A 4 20.34 -9.80 0.61
CA LYS A 4 21.15 -10.78 -0.11
C LYS A 4 22.23 -11.39 0.78
N GLU A 5 22.81 -10.59 1.65
CA GLU A 5 23.84 -10.99 2.61
C GLU A 5 23.28 -11.95 3.66
N ILE A 6 22.12 -11.67 4.23
CA ILE A 6 21.39 -12.56 5.15
C ILE A 6 21.08 -13.90 4.47
N LYS A 7 20.58 -13.89 3.24
CA LYS A 7 20.21 -15.10 2.50
C LYS A 7 21.43 -15.97 2.17
N ASN A 8 22.59 -15.38 1.93
CA ASN A 8 23.84 -16.11 1.71
C ASN A 8 24.37 -16.73 3.01
N ASN A 9 24.38 -15.98 4.11
CA ASN A 9 24.82 -16.46 5.42
C ASN A 9 23.96 -17.63 5.95
N ILE A 10 22.66 -17.66 5.60
CA ILE A 10 21.75 -18.75 5.97
C ILE A 10 22.10 -20.03 5.20
N LYS A 11 22.43 -19.92 3.91
CA LYS A 11 22.85 -21.07 3.08
C LYS A 11 24.15 -21.74 3.58
N GLU A 12 25.09 -20.93 4.08
CA GLU A 12 26.37 -21.43 4.58
C GLU A 12 26.27 -22.18 5.92
N ARG A 13 25.19 -21.94 6.71
CA ARG A 13 25.03 -22.53 8.05
C ARG A 13 24.15 -23.77 8.11
N SER A 14 23.72 -24.31 6.99
CA SER A 14 22.90 -25.54 6.93
C SER A 14 21.64 -25.50 7.82
N LEU A 15 21.07 -24.30 8.03
CA LEU A 15 19.81 -24.17 8.77
C LEU A 15 18.66 -24.66 7.91
N VAL A 16 17.93 -25.62 8.41
CA VAL A 16 16.74 -26.18 7.77
C VAL A 16 15.58 -25.20 7.99
N ASP A 17 14.79 -24.95 6.95
CA ASP A 17 13.53 -24.20 7.00
C ASP A 17 13.61 -22.74 7.46
N VAL A 18 14.61 -21.98 6.99
CA VAL A 18 14.66 -20.54 7.21
C VAL A 18 14.04 -19.77 6.04
N PHE A 19 12.97 -19.04 6.32
CA PHE A 19 12.27 -18.19 5.38
C PHE A 19 12.57 -16.71 5.70
N VAL A 20 12.85 -15.91 4.67
CA VAL A 20 13.18 -14.50 4.83
C VAL A 20 12.13 -13.65 4.13
N PHE A 21 11.47 -12.76 4.85
CA PHE A 21 10.43 -11.88 4.35
C PHE A 21 10.87 -10.41 4.43
N ARG A 22 10.43 -9.61 3.46
CA ARG A 22 10.67 -8.15 3.46
C ARG A 22 9.64 -7.38 4.27
N ASN A 23 8.50 -8.01 4.54
CA ASN A 23 7.35 -7.38 5.21
C ASN A 23 6.84 -8.32 6.30
N ILE A 24 6.53 -7.75 7.47
CA ILE A 24 6.01 -8.48 8.63
C ILE A 24 4.70 -9.21 8.29
N LEU A 25 3.80 -8.57 7.54
CA LEU A 25 2.51 -9.18 7.18
C LEU A 25 2.67 -10.41 6.29
N ASN A 26 3.64 -10.41 5.38
CA ASN A 26 3.94 -11.57 4.56
C ASN A 26 4.48 -12.74 5.39
N ALA A 27 5.26 -12.45 6.44
CA ALA A 27 5.70 -13.48 7.38
C ALA A 27 4.54 -14.06 8.19
N ILE A 28 3.65 -13.20 8.71
CA ILE A 28 2.44 -13.63 9.45
C ILE A 28 1.54 -14.46 8.54
N HIS A 29 1.26 -13.99 7.34
CA HIS A 29 0.43 -14.71 6.37
C HIS A 29 1.03 -16.07 6.02
N PHE A 30 2.33 -16.13 5.73
CA PHE A 30 3.01 -17.40 5.49
C PHE A 30 2.81 -18.37 6.66
N CYS A 31 3.03 -17.92 7.90
CA CYS A 31 2.82 -18.76 9.08
C CYS A 31 1.37 -19.21 9.23
N SER A 32 0.39 -18.34 8.93
CA SER A 32 -1.05 -18.62 9.11
C SER A 32 -1.59 -19.68 8.15
N ILE A 33 -0.99 -19.83 6.97
CA ILE A 33 -1.41 -20.86 5.98
C ILE A 33 -0.68 -22.20 6.16
N GLN A 34 0.33 -22.27 7.04
CA GLN A 34 1.03 -23.51 7.34
C GLN A 34 0.33 -24.27 8.45
N ASN A 35 -0.32 -25.37 8.13
CA ASN A 35 -1.05 -26.19 9.11
C ASN A 35 -0.16 -26.83 10.20
N THR A 36 1.16 -26.73 10.05
CA THR A 36 2.17 -27.29 10.97
C THR A 36 2.70 -26.28 11.98
N ILE A 37 2.36 -24.99 11.83
CA ILE A 37 2.82 -23.94 12.74
C ILE A 37 1.72 -23.64 13.76
N GLU A 38 1.95 -24.03 15.00
CA GLU A 38 1.03 -23.79 16.11
C GLU A 38 1.34 -22.49 16.87
N THR A 39 2.59 -22.07 16.88
CA THR A 39 3.04 -20.90 17.63
C THR A 39 4.06 -20.08 16.84
N LEU A 40 3.85 -18.78 16.77
CA LEU A 40 4.76 -17.81 16.19
C LEU A 40 5.44 -17.01 17.30
N PHE A 41 6.76 -17.13 17.42
CA PHE A 41 7.56 -16.32 18.32
C PHE A 41 8.08 -15.09 17.60
N VAL A 42 7.79 -13.91 18.14
CA VAL A 42 8.27 -12.63 17.61
C VAL A 42 9.50 -12.20 18.39
N ILE A 43 10.65 -12.22 17.72
CA ILE A 43 11.94 -11.79 18.28
C ILE A 43 12.44 -10.64 17.42
N GLY A 44 12.50 -9.44 17.99
CA GLY A 44 12.98 -8.31 17.20
C GLY A 44 13.03 -6.99 17.96
N GLY A 45 13.51 -5.96 17.28
CA GLY A 45 13.68 -4.64 17.89
C GLY A 45 12.35 -3.92 18.16
N SER A 46 12.44 -2.75 18.79
CA SER A 46 11.30 -1.95 19.27
C SER A 46 10.25 -1.65 18.18
N SER A 47 10.66 -1.42 16.94
CA SER A 47 9.71 -1.18 15.83
C SER A 47 8.87 -2.40 15.48
N ILE A 48 9.43 -3.61 15.56
CA ILE A 48 8.68 -4.86 15.34
C ILE A 48 7.72 -5.09 16.52
N TYR A 49 8.19 -4.99 17.75
CA TYR A 49 7.32 -5.08 18.92
C TYR A 49 6.21 -4.03 18.89
N GLY A 50 6.55 -2.77 18.51
CA GLY A 50 5.59 -1.70 18.35
C GLY A 50 4.49 -2.01 17.35
N PHE A 51 4.84 -2.60 16.22
CA PHE A 51 3.86 -3.04 15.22
C PHE A 51 2.90 -4.07 15.81
N PHE A 52 3.41 -5.13 16.45
CA PHE A 52 2.57 -6.18 17.01
C PHE A 52 1.71 -5.69 18.18
N ILE A 53 2.24 -4.84 19.07
CA ILE A 53 1.49 -4.26 20.20
C ILE A 53 0.38 -3.34 19.68
N LYS A 54 0.71 -2.41 18.78
CA LYS A 54 -0.24 -1.43 18.23
C LYS A 54 -1.40 -2.08 17.47
N ASN A 55 -1.15 -3.23 16.85
CA ASN A 55 -2.16 -3.95 16.07
C ASN A 55 -2.77 -5.14 16.83
N TYR A 56 -2.49 -5.29 18.13
CA TYR A 56 -3.03 -6.35 19.00
C TYR A 56 -2.78 -7.77 18.45
N LEU A 57 -1.61 -8.00 17.87
CA LEU A 57 -1.26 -9.26 17.19
C LEU A 57 -0.59 -10.30 18.10
N PHE A 58 -0.52 -10.06 19.40
CA PHE A 58 -0.01 -11.01 20.37
C PHE A 58 -1.16 -11.67 21.14
N ASP A 59 -1.16 -12.99 21.23
CA ASP A 59 -1.94 -13.70 22.24
C ASP A 59 -1.32 -13.53 23.61
N GLN A 60 -0.01 -13.59 23.68
CA GLN A 60 0.76 -13.49 24.89
C GLN A 60 2.08 -12.77 24.62
N MET A 61 2.53 -11.99 25.59
CA MET A 61 3.87 -11.41 25.62
C MET A 61 4.57 -11.79 26.93
N TYR A 62 5.86 -12.05 26.84
CA TYR A 62 6.71 -12.23 28.03
C TYR A 62 7.64 -11.03 28.12
N ILE A 63 7.53 -10.28 29.22
CA ILE A 63 8.34 -9.10 29.48
C ILE A 63 9.16 -9.33 30.75
N THR A 64 10.46 -9.15 30.65
CA THR A 64 11.35 -9.15 31.80
C THR A 64 11.55 -7.72 32.28
N GLU A 65 11.12 -7.42 33.49
CA GLU A 65 11.37 -6.14 34.16
C GLU A 65 12.63 -6.28 35.03
N ILE A 66 13.60 -5.41 34.81
CA ILE A 66 14.86 -5.40 35.54
C ILE A 66 14.83 -4.23 36.53
N TYR A 67 15.04 -4.54 37.81
CA TYR A 67 15.08 -3.56 38.88
C TYR A 67 16.52 -3.34 39.32
N LYS A 68 17.09 -2.22 38.93
CA LYS A 68 18.38 -1.70 39.40
C LYS A 68 18.27 -0.19 39.61
N PRO A 69 18.69 0.35 40.76
CA PRO A 69 18.87 1.80 40.93
C PRO A 69 19.99 2.26 39.96
N ASP A 70 19.78 3.40 39.31
CA ASP A 70 20.79 4.12 38.51
C ASP A 70 21.33 3.39 37.24
N ILE A 71 20.50 2.55 36.60
CA ILE A 71 20.81 2.06 35.24
C ILE A 71 20.67 3.22 34.25
N ASP A 72 21.75 3.46 33.48
CA ASP A 72 21.63 4.23 32.23
C ASP A 72 20.76 3.44 31.26
N ILE A 73 19.52 3.87 31.13
CA ILE A 73 18.54 3.23 30.27
C ILE A 73 18.88 3.64 28.85
N GLY A 74 19.31 2.70 28.02
CA GLY A 74 19.61 2.96 26.59
C GLY A 74 18.47 3.70 25.86
N ASN A 75 18.74 4.15 24.65
CA ASN A 75 17.86 5.03 23.86
C ASN A 75 16.71 4.30 23.17
N VAL A 76 16.56 2.97 23.35
CA VAL A 76 15.53 2.16 22.66
C VAL A 76 14.59 1.57 23.70
N PHE A 77 13.35 2.02 23.64
CA PHE A 77 12.30 1.64 24.60
C PHE A 77 11.24 0.75 23.94
N LEU A 78 10.57 -0.08 24.75
CA LEU A 78 9.32 -0.69 24.34
C LEU A 78 8.30 0.41 24.04
N PRO A 79 7.49 0.27 22.97
CA PRO A 79 6.47 1.26 22.67
C PRO A 79 5.44 1.32 23.79
N ASN A 80 5.00 2.49 24.05
CA ASN A 80 3.97 2.98 24.93
C ASN A 80 3.40 1.99 25.97
N LYS A 81 3.88 2.10 27.21
CA LYS A 81 3.43 1.29 28.34
C LYS A 81 1.89 1.32 28.53
N GLN A 82 1.25 2.46 28.25
CA GLN A 82 -0.20 2.62 28.34
C GLN A 82 -0.96 1.70 27.38
N ASP A 83 -0.48 1.52 26.13
CA ASP A 83 -1.13 0.62 25.18
C ASP A 83 -1.06 -0.84 25.62
N ILE A 84 0.02 -1.21 26.32
CA ILE A 84 0.14 -2.55 26.90
C ILE A 84 -0.83 -2.73 28.07
N GLU A 85 -0.86 -1.78 29.01
CA GLU A 85 -1.70 -1.87 30.21
C GLU A 85 -3.21 -1.83 29.91
N LEU A 86 -3.63 -1.12 28.85
CA LEU A 86 -5.05 -1.06 28.45
C LEU A 86 -5.54 -2.34 27.78
N ASN A 87 -4.66 -3.10 27.13
CA ASN A 87 -5.06 -4.18 26.23
C ASN A 87 -4.61 -5.57 26.68
N PHE A 88 -3.81 -5.66 27.74
CA PHE A 88 -3.29 -6.92 28.22
C PHE A 88 -3.39 -7.03 29.74
N VAL A 89 -3.70 -8.23 30.21
CA VAL A 89 -3.68 -8.56 31.64
C VAL A 89 -2.28 -9.02 32.03
N LYS A 90 -1.64 -8.28 32.92
CA LYS A 90 -0.32 -8.60 33.46
C LYS A 90 -0.42 -9.71 34.51
N GLN A 91 0.31 -10.79 34.32
CA GLN A 91 0.41 -11.90 35.27
C GLN A 91 1.89 -12.11 35.64
N PHE A 92 2.18 -12.07 36.92
CA PHE A 92 3.51 -12.43 37.42
C PHE A 92 3.76 -13.94 37.20
N ILE A 93 4.94 -14.27 36.73
CA ILE A 93 5.37 -15.66 36.56
C ILE A 93 6.45 -16.00 37.57
N GLN A 94 7.57 -15.28 37.54
CA GLN A 94 8.74 -15.63 38.29
C GLN A 94 9.66 -14.42 38.51
N SER A 95 10.40 -14.42 39.60
CA SER A 95 11.46 -13.44 39.87
C SER A 95 12.76 -14.13 40.21
N TYR A 96 13.85 -13.53 39.79
CA TYR A 96 15.20 -13.98 40.06
C TYR A 96 16.01 -12.82 40.58
N THR A 97 16.94 -13.12 41.49
CA THR A 97 17.97 -12.17 41.91
C THR A 97 19.33 -12.78 41.62
N GLU A 98 20.06 -12.17 40.72
CA GLU A 98 21.43 -12.53 40.41
C GLU A 98 22.35 -11.63 41.22
N LYS A 99 23.20 -12.22 42.06
CA LYS A 99 24.09 -11.50 42.98
C LYS A 99 25.41 -11.19 42.30
N GLN A 100 25.98 -10.02 42.68
CA GLN A 100 27.30 -9.58 42.24
C GLN A 100 27.49 -9.52 40.70
N CYS A 101 26.48 -9.10 39.99
CA CYS A 101 26.60 -8.81 38.55
C CYS A 101 27.58 -7.67 38.34
N LYS A 102 28.63 -7.89 37.55
CA LYS A 102 29.67 -6.90 37.30
C LYS A 102 29.25 -5.98 36.14
N ASN A 103 29.27 -4.67 36.39
CA ASN A 103 29.11 -3.68 35.36
C ASN A 103 30.41 -3.54 34.55
N HIS A 104 30.34 -3.61 33.23
CA HIS A 104 31.50 -3.52 32.33
C HIS A 104 32.06 -2.09 32.21
N VAL A 105 31.30 -1.07 32.60
CA VAL A 105 31.69 0.34 32.47
C VAL A 105 32.42 0.83 33.72
N ASP A 106 31.80 0.71 34.88
CA ASP A 106 32.34 1.20 36.18
C ASP A 106 33.05 0.14 37.01
N GLN A 107 33.00 -1.14 36.61
CA GLN A 107 33.56 -2.30 37.29
C GLN A 107 32.93 -2.59 38.66
N GLU A 108 31.89 -1.88 39.06
CA GLU A 108 31.16 -2.13 40.28
C GLU A 108 30.28 -3.38 40.19
N THR A 109 29.99 -3.98 41.33
CA THR A 109 29.13 -5.17 41.42
C THR A 109 27.81 -4.80 42.08
N TYR A 110 26.73 -5.28 41.50
CA TYR A 110 25.38 -5.04 41.96
C TYR A 110 24.58 -6.34 42.02
N ASP A 111 23.62 -6.39 42.93
CA ASP A 111 22.56 -7.39 42.87
C ASP A 111 21.49 -6.92 41.90
N VAL A 112 21.18 -7.73 40.93
CA VAL A 112 20.16 -7.43 39.89
C VAL A 112 18.97 -8.33 40.12
N THR A 113 17.81 -7.72 40.33
CA THR A 113 16.54 -8.44 40.40
C THR A 113 15.77 -8.22 39.09
N TYR A 114 15.36 -9.31 38.48
CA TYR A 114 14.48 -9.27 37.32
C TYR A 114 13.27 -10.16 37.53
N SER A 115 12.12 -9.69 37.06
CA SER A 115 10.86 -10.37 37.16
C SER A 115 10.29 -10.61 35.78
N ILE A 116 9.81 -11.82 35.53
CA ILE A 116 9.18 -12.21 34.29
C ILE A 116 7.68 -12.14 34.47
N TYR A 117 7.04 -11.42 33.56
CA TYR A 117 5.59 -11.30 33.52
C TYR A 117 5.07 -11.81 32.19
N ARG A 118 3.93 -12.49 32.24
CA ARG A 118 3.13 -12.81 31.08
C ARG A 118 2.01 -11.79 30.95
N TYR A 119 1.89 -11.22 29.76
CA TYR A 119 0.78 -10.34 29.38
C TYR A 119 -0.13 -11.09 28.42
N LYS A 120 -1.37 -11.33 28.83
CA LYS A 120 -2.39 -12.02 28.00
C LYS A 120 -3.32 -10.98 27.40
N ALA A 121 -3.52 -11.03 26.08
CA ALA A 121 -4.45 -10.14 25.39
C ALA A 121 -5.88 -10.27 25.93
N ILE A 122 -6.54 -9.12 26.14
CA ILE A 122 -7.93 -9.05 26.58
C ILE A 122 -8.87 -9.40 25.41
N TYR A 123 -8.48 -9.06 24.18
CA TYR A 123 -9.28 -9.30 22.98
C TYR A 123 -8.50 -10.07 21.92
N VAL A 124 -8.97 -11.26 21.60
CA VAL A 124 -8.39 -12.13 20.54
C VAL A 124 -9.00 -11.83 19.16
N GLU A 125 -10.13 -11.11 19.08
CA GLU A 125 -10.84 -10.86 17.82
C GLU A 125 -10.02 -10.06 16.80
N THR A 126 -9.18 -9.13 17.27
CA THR A 126 -8.34 -8.32 16.38
C THR A 126 -7.23 -9.15 15.74
N TYR A 127 -6.67 -10.10 16.49
CA TYR A 127 -5.66 -11.03 15.99
C TYR A 127 -6.20 -11.87 14.81
N ASN A 128 -7.37 -12.46 14.98
CA ASN A 128 -8.01 -13.25 13.93
C ASN A 128 -8.31 -12.41 12.68
N LYS A 129 -8.67 -11.14 12.86
CA LYS A 129 -8.91 -10.22 11.74
C LYS A 129 -7.64 -10.03 10.88
N TYR A 130 -6.46 -9.88 11.49
CA TYR A 130 -5.21 -9.68 10.73
C TYR A 130 -4.68 -10.97 10.11
N ILE A 131 -4.81 -12.11 10.77
CA ILE A 131 -4.41 -13.41 10.21
C ILE A 131 -5.33 -13.83 9.05
N THR A 132 -6.63 -13.56 9.19
CA THR A 132 -7.61 -13.86 8.14
C THR A 132 -7.73 -12.75 7.08
N GLN A 133 -7.15 -11.56 7.34
CA GLN A 133 -7.19 -10.47 6.39
C GLN A 133 -6.27 -10.78 5.21
N LYS A 134 -6.87 -11.01 4.06
CA LYS A 134 -6.13 -11.20 2.81
C LYS A 134 -5.24 -9.98 2.57
N THR A 135 -4.00 -10.23 2.13
CA THR A 135 -3.14 -9.14 1.69
C THR A 135 -3.79 -8.41 0.51
N ASN A 136 -3.44 -7.14 0.32
CA ASN A 136 -3.91 -6.39 -0.85
C ASN A 136 -3.64 -7.13 -2.17
N GLU A 137 -2.48 -7.78 -2.28
CA GLU A 137 -2.13 -8.56 -3.46
C GLU A 137 -2.94 -9.85 -3.59
N GLN A 138 -3.27 -10.51 -2.47
CA GLN A 138 -4.11 -11.70 -2.50
C GLN A 138 -5.53 -11.37 -2.98
N ASN A 139 -6.08 -10.21 -2.62
CA ASN A 139 -7.37 -9.76 -3.15
C ASN A 139 -7.34 -9.65 -4.69
N TYR A 140 -6.24 -9.15 -5.25
CA TYR A 140 -6.06 -9.11 -6.70
C TYR A 140 -5.96 -10.52 -7.31
N LEU A 141 -5.16 -11.41 -6.73
CA LEU A 141 -4.96 -12.77 -7.23
C LEU A 141 -6.25 -13.61 -7.17
N ASP A 142 -7.04 -13.45 -6.11
CA ASP A 142 -8.32 -14.12 -5.98
C ASP A 142 -9.32 -13.67 -7.05
N GLN A 143 -9.35 -12.36 -7.36
CA GLN A 143 -10.20 -11.87 -8.45
C GLN A 143 -9.71 -12.33 -9.81
N LEU A 144 -8.40 -12.42 -10.01
CA LEU A 144 -7.85 -13.00 -11.25
C LEU A 144 -8.27 -14.46 -11.41
N GLN A 145 -8.16 -15.26 -10.35
CA GLN A 145 -8.62 -16.66 -10.35
C GLN A 145 -10.13 -16.74 -10.58
N TYR A 146 -10.92 -15.89 -9.94
CA TYR A 146 -12.37 -15.84 -10.13
C TYR A 146 -12.73 -15.58 -11.60
N VAL A 147 -12.04 -14.63 -12.26
CA VAL A 147 -12.28 -14.35 -13.71
C VAL A 147 -11.90 -15.55 -14.57
N LEU A 148 -10.81 -16.25 -14.26
CA LEU A 148 -10.41 -17.46 -15.01
C LEU A 148 -11.43 -18.59 -14.88
N ASP A 149 -12.03 -18.76 -13.69
CA ASP A 149 -12.94 -19.87 -13.39
C ASP A 149 -14.39 -19.59 -13.82
N HIS A 150 -14.82 -18.31 -13.82
CA HIS A 150 -16.23 -17.94 -13.97
C HIS A 150 -16.48 -16.84 -15.03
N GLY A 151 -15.44 -16.31 -15.67
CA GLY A 151 -15.59 -15.23 -16.63
C GLY A 151 -16.13 -15.70 -17.97
N ASP A 152 -16.81 -14.80 -18.66
CA ASP A 152 -17.29 -15.02 -20.03
C ASP A 152 -16.17 -14.79 -21.04
N ILE A 153 -16.02 -15.68 -22.02
CA ILE A 153 -15.13 -15.49 -23.15
C ILE A 153 -15.78 -14.53 -24.14
N ARG A 154 -15.10 -13.45 -24.48
CA ARG A 154 -15.62 -12.44 -25.43
C ARG A 154 -14.55 -12.04 -26.44
N GLN A 155 -14.98 -11.89 -27.68
CA GLN A 155 -14.16 -11.26 -28.72
C GLN A 155 -14.18 -9.74 -28.54
N THR A 156 -13.01 -9.15 -28.49
CA THR A 156 -12.84 -7.70 -28.40
C THR A 156 -12.09 -7.16 -29.61
N ARG A 157 -11.95 -5.85 -29.72
CA ARG A 157 -11.22 -5.21 -30.80
C ARG A 157 -9.80 -5.76 -31.02
N ASN A 158 -9.11 -6.11 -29.94
CA ASN A 158 -7.70 -6.47 -29.98
C ASN A 158 -7.46 -7.99 -29.90
N SER A 159 -8.29 -8.71 -29.14
CA SER A 159 -8.10 -10.14 -28.88
C SER A 159 -9.33 -10.75 -28.23
N GLU A 160 -9.34 -12.07 -28.10
CA GLU A 160 -10.23 -12.76 -27.19
C GLU A 160 -9.85 -12.44 -25.74
N THR A 161 -10.85 -12.20 -24.90
CA THR A 161 -10.68 -11.88 -23.48
C THR A 161 -11.64 -12.71 -22.64
N ILE A 162 -11.19 -13.05 -21.41
CA ILE A 162 -12.07 -13.59 -20.37
C ILE A 162 -12.42 -12.44 -19.45
N SER A 163 -13.70 -12.21 -19.21
CA SER A 163 -14.16 -11.06 -18.43
C SER A 163 -15.35 -11.39 -17.54
N SER A 164 -15.44 -10.71 -16.41
CA SER A 164 -16.60 -10.73 -15.53
C SER A 164 -17.03 -9.30 -15.22
N PHE A 165 -18.34 -9.07 -15.18
CA PHE A 165 -18.89 -7.74 -14.92
C PHE A 165 -19.13 -7.51 -13.44
N GLY A 166 -18.78 -6.31 -12.94
CA GLY A 166 -19.14 -5.89 -11.59
C GLY A 166 -18.27 -6.47 -10.47
N ILE A 167 -17.02 -6.80 -10.74
CA ILE A 167 -16.07 -7.22 -9.73
C ILE A 167 -15.70 -6.03 -8.84
N ARG A 168 -15.69 -6.24 -7.51
CA ARG A 168 -15.18 -5.31 -6.51
C ARG A 168 -13.89 -5.84 -5.90
N MET A 169 -12.86 -4.98 -5.86
CA MET A 169 -11.66 -5.20 -5.06
C MET A 169 -11.57 -4.16 -3.94
N GLU A 170 -11.06 -4.55 -2.79
CA GLU A 170 -10.86 -3.68 -1.65
C GLU A 170 -9.40 -3.76 -1.19
N PHE A 171 -8.78 -2.60 -1.01
CA PHE A 171 -7.37 -2.49 -0.64
C PHE A 171 -7.24 -1.66 0.65
N ASP A 172 -6.67 -2.26 1.68
CA ASP A 172 -6.34 -1.55 2.92
C ASP A 172 -5.02 -0.79 2.75
N LEU A 173 -5.10 0.53 2.65
CA LEU A 173 -3.93 1.39 2.46
C LEU A 173 -3.09 1.52 3.73
N THR A 174 -3.59 1.10 4.90
CA THR A 174 -2.78 1.04 6.13
C THR A 174 -1.70 -0.03 6.04
N LEU A 175 -1.91 -1.04 5.19
CA LEU A 175 -0.93 -2.09 4.88
C LEU A 175 0.14 -1.65 3.87
N GLY A 176 0.05 -0.44 3.38
CA GLY A 176 0.94 0.14 2.38
C GLY A 176 0.28 0.30 1.02
N PHE A 177 1.03 0.87 0.07
CA PHE A 177 0.55 1.06 -1.30
C PHE A 177 0.37 -0.32 -2.00
N PRO A 178 -0.79 -0.60 -2.63
CA PRO A 178 -1.11 -1.92 -3.18
C PRO A 178 -0.40 -2.18 -4.53
N LEU A 179 0.93 -2.05 -4.54
CA LEU A 179 1.76 -2.35 -5.70
C LEU A 179 1.98 -3.87 -5.77
N LEU A 180 1.61 -4.48 -6.89
CA LEU A 180 1.78 -5.91 -7.11
C LEU A 180 3.25 -6.33 -7.13
N THR A 181 3.56 -7.46 -6.52
CA THR A 181 4.90 -8.06 -6.48
C THR A 181 5.02 -9.34 -7.32
N THR A 182 3.88 -9.95 -7.67
CA THR A 182 3.78 -11.16 -8.49
C THR A 182 4.06 -10.91 -9.97
N LYS A 183 4.08 -9.65 -10.41
CA LYS A 183 4.52 -9.26 -11.74
C LYS A 183 5.43 -8.04 -11.70
N LYS A 184 6.24 -7.82 -12.75
CA LYS A 184 7.09 -6.64 -12.88
C LYS A 184 6.22 -5.42 -13.17
N MET A 185 6.13 -4.51 -12.19
CA MET A 185 5.40 -3.25 -12.33
C MET A 185 6.31 -2.14 -12.86
N PHE A 186 5.80 -1.38 -13.84
CA PHE A 186 6.48 -0.19 -14.35
C PHE A 186 6.11 1.04 -13.50
N TRP A 187 6.62 1.08 -12.26
CA TRP A 187 6.30 2.12 -11.27
C TRP A 187 6.54 3.54 -11.78
N LYS A 188 7.64 3.76 -12.52
CA LYS A 188 7.93 5.07 -13.12
C LYS A 188 6.77 5.53 -14.02
N GLY A 189 6.24 4.65 -14.86
CA GLY A 189 5.11 4.96 -15.74
C GLY A 189 3.86 5.37 -14.97
N ILE A 190 3.49 4.59 -13.95
CA ILE A 190 2.32 4.87 -13.09
C ILE A 190 2.43 6.26 -12.44
N LYS A 191 3.60 6.57 -11.86
CA LYS A 191 3.84 7.85 -11.18
C LYS A 191 3.81 9.04 -12.13
N GLU A 192 4.55 8.95 -13.24
CA GLU A 192 4.65 10.07 -14.19
C GLU A 192 3.31 10.34 -14.89
N GLU A 193 2.55 9.30 -15.24
CA GLU A 193 1.21 9.44 -15.79
C GLU A 193 0.25 10.14 -14.83
N LEU A 194 0.24 9.74 -13.54
CA LEU A 194 -0.61 10.40 -12.55
C LEU A 194 -0.25 11.89 -12.40
N VAL A 195 1.04 12.23 -12.34
CA VAL A 195 1.49 13.63 -12.27
C VAL A 195 1.06 14.40 -13.53
N TRP A 196 1.14 13.78 -14.70
CA TRP A 196 0.70 14.34 -15.96
C TRP A 196 -0.81 14.62 -15.98
N PHE A 197 -1.65 13.69 -15.47
CA PHE A 197 -3.09 13.93 -15.29
C PHE A 197 -3.38 15.07 -14.28
N LEU A 198 -2.70 15.09 -13.13
CA LEU A 198 -2.89 16.13 -12.11
C LEU A 198 -2.55 17.54 -12.62
N SER A 199 -1.63 17.63 -13.58
CA SER A 199 -1.27 18.91 -14.24
C SER A 199 -2.21 19.35 -15.36
N ALA A 200 -3.29 18.61 -15.62
CA ALA A 200 -4.20 18.81 -16.76
C ALA A 200 -3.52 18.72 -18.14
N ASN A 201 -2.33 18.16 -18.20
CA ASN A 201 -1.58 18.05 -19.43
C ASN A 201 -2.19 16.95 -20.33
N THR A 202 -2.29 17.23 -21.64
CA THR A 202 -2.84 16.33 -22.65
C THR A 202 -1.83 16.06 -23.77
N ASN A 203 -0.62 16.61 -23.68
CA ASN A 203 0.49 16.35 -24.60
C ASN A 203 1.29 15.13 -24.12
N SER A 204 1.11 13.99 -24.76
CA SER A 204 1.79 12.74 -24.38
C SER A 204 3.29 12.73 -24.69
N LYS A 205 3.77 13.68 -25.50
CA LYS A 205 5.21 13.84 -25.74
C LYS A 205 5.98 14.10 -24.45
N ASP A 206 5.37 14.81 -23.49
CA ASP A 206 5.99 15.11 -22.21
C ASP A 206 6.22 13.85 -21.34
N LEU A 207 5.42 12.81 -21.55
CA LEU A 207 5.65 11.47 -20.96
C LEU A 207 6.73 10.71 -21.74
N SER A 208 6.65 10.73 -23.07
CA SER A 208 7.61 10.05 -23.94
C SER A 208 9.03 10.56 -23.72
N ASP A 209 9.22 11.89 -23.59
CA ASP A 209 10.50 12.53 -23.32
C ASP A 209 11.08 12.13 -21.94
N LYS A 210 10.24 11.69 -21.01
CA LYS A 210 10.65 11.10 -19.73
C LYS A 210 10.89 9.59 -19.80
N GLY A 211 10.81 9.00 -21.00
CA GLY A 211 10.94 7.55 -21.20
C GLY A 211 9.71 6.75 -20.72
N VAL A 212 8.51 7.34 -20.81
CA VAL A 212 7.22 6.70 -20.52
C VAL A 212 6.40 6.69 -21.79
N HIS A 213 6.42 5.56 -22.51
CA HIS A 213 5.91 5.41 -23.88
C HIS A 213 4.49 4.80 -23.95
N ILE A 214 3.77 4.79 -22.84
CA ILE A 214 2.45 4.10 -22.75
C ILE A 214 1.35 4.75 -23.59
N TRP A 215 1.51 6.03 -23.96
CA TRP A 215 0.58 6.78 -24.79
C TRP A 215 1.01 6.94 -26.26
N ASP A 216 2.27 6.57 -26.61
CA ASP A 216 2.82 6.79 -27.95
C ASP A 216 1.96 6.17 -29.06
N GLY A 217 1.48 4.95 -28.83
CA GLY A 217 0.62 4.25 -29.77
C GLY A 217 -0.76 4.86 -29.98
N ASN A 218 -1.24 5.68 -29.04
CA ASN A 218 -2.58 6.30 -29.08
C ASN A 218 -2.53 7.81 -29.38
N SER A 219 -1.37 8.36 -29.65
CA SER A 219 -1.18 9.78 -29.90
C SER A 219 -0.30 10.09 -31.10
N ASN A 220 0.20 9.05 -31.77
CA ASN A 220 0.91 9.23 -33.03
C ASN A 220 -0.03 9.64 -34.16
N ARG A 221 0.54 10.17 -35.24
CA ARG A 221 -0.24 10.71 -36.36
C ARG A 221 -1.17 9.67 -37.02
N GLU A 222 -0.68 8.45 -37.18
CA GLU A 222 -1.42 7.37 -37.82
C GLU A 222 -2.70 7.01 -37.02
N PHE A 223 -2.54 6.83 -35.70
CA PHE A 223 -3.67 6.51 -34.85
C PHE A 223 -4.69 7.63 -34.77
N LEU A 224 -4.27 8.88 -34.61
CA LEU A 224 -5.15 10.04 -34.54
C LEU A 224 -5.98 10.18 -35.85
N ASN A 225 -5.34 9.98 -37.01
CA ASN A 225 -6.06 9.96 -38.30
C ASN A 225 -7.07 8.82 -38.38
N SER A 226 -6.74 7.63 -37.89
CA SER A 226 -7.60 6.46 -37.95
C SER A 226 -8.88 6.61 -37.14
N ILE A 227 -8.91 7.50 -36.14
CA ILE A 227 -10.09 7.77 -35.31
C ILE A 227 -10.77 9.11 -35.59
N GLY A 228 -10.37 9.80 -36.69
CA GLY A 228 -10.96 11.07 -37.12
C GLY A 228 -10.52 12.31 -36.35
N LEU A 229 -9.35 12.26 -35.67
CA LEU A 229 -8.70 13.39 -35.01
C LEU A 229 -7.53 13.93 -35.87
N ASP A 230 -7.74 14.00 -37.18
CA ASP A 230 -6.77 14.43 -38.17
C ASP A 230 -6.33 15.90 -37.99
N THR A 231 -7.18 16.74 -37.39
CA THR A 231 -6.87 18.15 -37.08
C THR A 231 -6.00 18.33 -35.83
N TYR A 232 -5.85 17.32 -35.00
CA TYR A 232 -4.99 17.40 -33.83
C TYR A 232 -3.53 17.33 -34.23
N LYS A 233 -2.68 17.98 -33.42
CA LYS A 233 -1.24 17.78 -33.54
C LYS A 233 -0.89 16.37 -33.08
N GLU A 234 0.18 15.81 -33.64
CA GLU A 234 0.74 14.58 -33.07
C GLU A 234 1.07 14.78 -31.61
N TRP A 235 0.85 13.76 -30.79
CA TRP A 235 0.96 13.74 -29.32
C TRP A 235 -0.19 14.43 -28.56
N ASP A 236 -1.14 15.02 -29.22
CA ASP A 236 -2.32 15.62 -28.59
C ASP A 236 -3.37 14.54 -28.32
N CYS A 237 -3.58 14.20 -27.06
CA CYS A 237 -4.54 13.16 -26.64
C CYS A 237 -5.97 13.66 -26.52
N GLY A 238 -6.23 14.95 -26.73
CA GLY A 238 -7.55 15.54 -26.55
C GLY A 238 -7.92 15.75 -25.07
N PRO A 239 -9.20 16.04 -24.78
CA PRO A 239 -9.66 16.41 -23.42
C PRO A 239 -9.82 15.18 -22.51
N ILE A 240 -8.74 14.39 -22.35
CA ILE A 240 -8.72 13.17 -21.54
C ILE A 240 -8.58 13.47 -20.04
N TYR A 241 -8.57 12.46 -19.21
CA TYR A 241 -8.40 12.38 -17.75
C TYR A 241 -8.11 13.71 -17.02
N GLY A 242 -6.88 14.23 -17.11
CA GLY A 242 -6.44 15.42 -16.39
C GLY A 242 -7.16 16.69 -16.85
N PHE A 243 -7.47 16.80 -18.12
CA PHE A 243 -8.31 17.89 -18.63
C PHE A 243 -9.70 17.87 -17.98
N GLN A 244 -10.36 16.72 -17.93
CA GLN A 244 -11.66 16.60 -17.28
C GLN A 244 -11.57 16.86 -15.77
N TRP A 245 -10.50 16.47 -15.13
CA TRP A 245 -10.32 16.73 -13.69
C TRP A 245 -10.17 18.21 -13.36
N ARG A 246 -9.52 18.97 -14.23
CA ARG A 246 -9.14 20.36 -13.96
C ARG A 246 -9.91 21.41 -14.75
N HIS A 247 -10.50 21.01 -15.90
CA HIS A 247 -11.18 21.92 -16.83
C HIS A 247 -12.46 21.30 -17.38
N PHE A 248 -13.22 20.57 -16.54
CA PHE A 248 -14.42 19.86 -16.98
C PHE A 248 -15.35 20.78 -17.75
N ASN A 249 -15.76 20.33 -18.93
CA ASN A 249 -16.66 21.07 -19.83
C ASN A 249 -16.10 22.37 -20.42
N ALA A 250 -14.80 22.65 -20.31
CA ALA A 250 -14.17 23.67 -21.13
C ALA A 250 -14.12 23.24 -22.60
N SER A 251 -14.29 24.17 -23.54
CA SER A 251 -14.15 23.87 -24.98
C SER A 251 -12.70 23.54 -25.31
N TYR A 252 -12.44 22.31 -25.79
CA TYR A 252 -11.09 21.88 -26.09
C TYR A 252 -10.55 22.54 -27.37
N LYS A 253 -9.33 23.10 -27.29
CA LYS A 253 -8.65 23.84 -28.39
C LYS A 253 -7.21 23.32 -28.65
N GLY A 254 -6.89 22.14 -28.12
CA GLY A 254 -5.58 21.49 -28.28
C GLY A 254 -4.69 21.55 -27.05
N CYS A 255 -3.69 20.66 -26.99
CA CYS A 255 -2.84 20.44 -25.82
C CYS A 255 -1.93 21.63 -25.45
N SER A 256 -1.74 22.61 -26.35
CA SER A 256 -0.91 23.78 -26.10
C SER A 256 -1.70 25.05 -25.71
N TRP A 257 -3.03 24.93 -25.59
CA TRP A 257 -3.88 26.07 -25.26
C TRP A 257 -3.89 26.33 -23.75
N ASP A 258 -3.98 27.61 -23.36
CA ASP A 258 -4.18 28.00 -21.96
C ASP A 258 -5.65 27.90 -21.55
N TYR A 259 -5.94 26.99 -20.62
CA TYR A 259 -7.29 26.78 -20.09
C TYR A 259 -7.51 27.45 -18.72
N SER A 260 -6.64 28.34 -18.29
CA SER A 260 -6.78 29.07 -17.03
C SER A 260 -8.17 29.70 -16.90
N ASN A 261 -8.83 29.45 -15.79
CA ASN A 261 -10.19 29.91 -15.48
C ASN A 261 -11.30 29.39 -16.45
N GLN A 262 -11.06 28.32 -17.17
CA GLN A 262 -12.07 27.70 -18.04
C GLN A 262 -12.52 26.35 -17.48
N GLY A 263 -13.82 26.06 -17.63
CA GLY A 263 -14.43 24.84 -17.13
C GLY A 263 -14.48 24.75 -15.60
N VAL A 264 -14.67 23.55 -15.09
CA VAL A 264 -14.79 23.25 -13.66
C VAL A 264 -13.57 22.48 -13.20
N ASP A 265 -12.84 23.01 -12.20
CA ASP A 265 -11.76 22.29 -11.54
C ASP A 265 -12.34 21.34 -10.48
N GLN A 266 -12.68 20.13 -10.88
CA GLN A 266 -13.26 19.11 -10.01
C GLN A 266 -12.29 18.67 -8.91
N LEU A 267 -10.99 18.63 -9.20
CA LEU A 267 -9.96 18.22 -8.23
C LEU A 267 -9.87 19.24 -7.07
N LEU A 268 -9.86 20.52 -7.37
CA LEU A 268 -9.89 21.55 -6.33
C LEU A 268 -11.18 21.51 -5.52
N GLN A 269 -12.32 21.23 -6.14
CA GLN A 269 -13.60 21.07 -5.42
C GLN A 269 -13.56 19.88 -4.46
N VAL A 270 -13.03 18.73 -4.89
CA VAL A 270 -12.84 17.54 -4.04
C VAL A 270 -11.95 17.88 -2.84
N ILE A 271 -10.79 18.50 -3.08
CA ILE A 271 -9.84 18.89 -2.02
C ILE A 271 -10.51 19.86 -1.04
N HIS A 272 -11.27 20.84 -1.55
CA HIS A 272 -12.01 21.80 -0.72
C HIS A 272 -13.04 21.08 0.16
N LEU A 273 -13.85 20.20 -0.39
CA LEU A 273 -14.86 19.44 0.35
C LEU A 273 -14.24 18.51 1.41
N LEU A 274 -13.16 17.83 1.08
CA LEU A 274 -12.43 17.00 2.05
C LEU A 274 -11.93 17.79 3.26
N LYS A 275 -11.56 19.07 3.06
CA LYS A 275 -11.12 19.96 4.14
C LYS A 275 -12.25 20.60 4.93
N THR A 276 -13.37 20.93 4.29
CA THR A 276 -14.42 21.77 4.89
C THR A 276 -15.68 21.01 5.25
N ASN A 277 -15.98 19.92 4.55
CA ASN A 277 -17.15 19.07 4.78
C ASN A 277 -16.85 17.61 4.38
N PRO A 278 -15.97 16.90 5.14
CA PRO A 278 -15.51 15.55 4.78
C PRO A 278 -16.62 14.49 4.80
N THR A 279 -17.76 14.76 5.42
CA THR A 279 -18.93 13.86 5.45
C THR A 279 -19.89 14.08 4.28
N SER A 280 -19.57 14.97 3.35
CA SER A 280 -20.38 15.22 2.18
C SER A 280 -20.44 14.01 1.25
N ARG A 281 -21.63 13.59 0.88
CA ARG A 281 -21.85 12.53 -0.15
C ARG A 281 -21.59 12.99 -1.59
N ARG A 282 -21.11 14.23 -1.78
CA ARG A 282 -20.84 14.87 -3.07
C ARG A 282 -19.35 15.05 -3.35
N ILE A 283 -18.49 14.39 -2.59
CA ILE A 283 -17.03 14.37 -2.84
C ILE A 283 -16.79 13.40 -3.99
N PHE A 284 -16.92 13.89 -5.20
CA PHE A 284 -16.94 13.09 -6.41
C PHE A 284 -16.31 13.87 -7.56
N MET A 285 -15.56 13.19 -8.42
CA MET A 285 -15.10 13.73 -9.71
C MET A 285 -15.17 12.66 -10.79
N SER A 286 -15.37 13.08 -12.05
CA SER A 286 -15.50 12.21 -13.20
C SER A 286 -14.58 12.64 -14.33
N ALA A 287 -13.97 11.65 -14.99
CA ALA A 287 -13.30 11.85 -16.29
C ALA A 287 -14.23 11.58 -17.46
N TRP A 288 -15.40 11.00 -17.23
CA TRP A 288 -16.37 10.66 -18.26
C TRP A 288 -17.20 11.87 -18.65
N ASN A 289 -17.01 12.37 -19.87
CA ASN A 289 -17.76 13.48 -20.43
C ASN A 289 -18.34 13.06 -21.81
N PRO A 290 -19.63 12.69 -21.90
CA PRO A 290 -20.24 12.19 -23.13
C PRO A 290 -20.14 13.15 -24.31
N GLU A 291 -20.18 14.46 -24.05
CA GLU A 291 -20.11 15.47 -25.11
C GLU A 291 -18.72 15.54 -25.77
N GLN A 292 -17.67 15.29 -24.99
CA GLN A 292 -16.29 15.38 -25.46
C GLN A 292 -15.67 14.01 -25.80
N MET A 293 -16.41 12.93 -25.67
CA MET A 293 -15.88 11.56 -25.84
C MET A 293 -15.23 11.36 -27.22
N LYS A 294 -15.84 11.93 -28.27
CA LYS A 294 -15.33 11.82 -29.64
C LYS A 294 -14.09 12.69 -29.90
N GLN A 295 -13.72 13.54 -28.97
CA GLN A 295 -12.54 14.41 -29.02
C GLN A 295 -11.34 13.78 -28.29
N MET A 296 -11.52 12.63 -27.65
CA MET A 296 -10.49 11.94 -26.88
C MET A 296 -9.78 10.89 -27.72
N ALA A 297 -8.46 10.82 -27.64
CA ALA A 297 -7.68 9.75 -28.26
C ALA A 297 -8.10 8.37 -27.72
N LEU A 298 -8.38 8.29 -26.43
CA LEU A 298 -9.01 7.12 -25.79
C LEU A 298 -10.05 7.57 -24.77
N PRO A 299 -11.22 6.91 -24.72
CA PRO A 299 -12.16 7.06 -23.62
C PRO A 299 -11.50 6.69 -22.29
N PRO A 300 -11.87 7.37 -21.17
CA PRO A 300 -11.27 7.10 -19.87
C PRO A 300 -11.68 5.72 -19.33
N CYS A 301 -10.68 4.91 -18.90
CA CYS A 301 -10.90 3.65 -18.19
C CYS A 301 -11.21 3.92 -16.71
N HIS A 302 -10.53 4.88 -16.09
CA HIS A 302 -10.83 5.37 -14.73
C HIS A 302 -11.92 6.45 -14.84
N ILE A 303 -13.17 6.03 -14.79
CA ILE A 303 -14.30 6.91 -15.15
C ILE A 303 -14.67 7.89 -14.04
N SER A 304 -14.50 7.52 -12.77
CA SER A 304 -14.90 8.37 -11.65
C SER A 304 -14.17 8.04 -10.36
N TYR A 305 -14.15 9.00 -9.44
CA TYR A 305 -13.59 8.90 -8.11
C TYR A 305 -14.57 9.47 -7.09
N GLN A 306 -14.89 8.67 -6.09
CA GLN A 306 -15.74 9.07 -4.97
C GLN A 306 -14.96 8.91 -3.67
N PHE A 307 -15.10 9.88 -2.78
CA PHE A 307 -14.47 9.88 -1.45
C PHE A 307 -15.56 9.81 -0.38
N TYR A 308 -15.22 9.07 0.69
CA TYR A 308 -16.15 8.81 1.78
C TYR A 308 -15.43 8.88 3.12
#